data_225e36671b5cc4ea13973896bdce6f8c
#
_entry.id   225e36671b5cc4ea13973896bdce6f8c
#
_cell.length_a   1.000
_cell.length_b   1.000
_cell.length_c   1.000
_cell.angle_alpha   90.00
_cell.angle_beta   90.00
_cell.angle_gamma   90.00
#
_symmetry.space_group_name_H-M   'P 1'
#
loop_
_entity.id
_entity.type
_entity.pdbx_description
1 polymer ?
#
loop_
_entity_poly.entity_id
_entity_poly.type
_entity_poly.pdbx_seq_one_letter_code
_entity_poly.pdbx_strand_id
1 'polypeptide(L)'
;MNETIIDPSSADETAARQAHEGTDAPAAEAAETAAPADSAGSAEAAETQDAVESESEDESDGESDEERLRRLEEEGDIAADYLEELLDIADLDGDIDIDVDGDRASVEIRGADRLAELNRPKGELLDALQELARLAVQTRTGARSRLMLDIGGFRAEHKGGLEELAASAIAEAKESGQPVPMRPMNPFERKVVHDVAKREGLRSESDGDGKGRHVVIYPTS
;
A
#
# COMPACT_ATOMS: atom_id res chain seq x y z
N MET A 1 -27.51 56.32 -22.62
CA MET A 1 -28.92 56.36 -23.07
C MET A 1 -29.38 54.93 -23.14
N ASN A 2 -30.33 54.72 -22.24
CA ASN A 2 -31.31 53.63 -22.01
C ASN A 2 -30.74 52.26 -21.61
N GLU A 3 -30.76 51.91 -20.34
CA GLU A 3 -31.83 51.57 -19.38
C GLU A 3 -32.97 50.74 -19.97
N THR A 4 -33.11 49.50 -19.48
CA THR A 4 -34.35 48.93 -18.99
C THR A 4 -34.01 47.58 -18.36
N ILE A 5 -33.88 47.48 -17.12
CA ILE A 5 -34.50 46.84 -15.98
C ILE A 5 -35.84 46.22 -16.34
N ILE A 6 -36.03 44.91 -16.05
CA ILE A 6 -37.23 44.30 -15.44
C ILE A 6 -36.86 42.97 -14.82
N ASP A 7 -36.87 42.86 -13.48
CA ASP A 7 -37.33 41.82 -12.62
C ASP A 7 -38.77 42.24 -12.21
N PRO A 8 -39.70 41.46 -11.70
CA PRO A 8 -39.56 40.33 -10.78
C PRO A 8 -40.67 39.23 -10.89
N SER A 9 -40.39 38.12 -10.09
CA SER A 9 -41.34 37.57 -9.12
C SER A 9 -42.71 37.02 -9.53
N SER A 10 -42.96 35.89 -9.04
CA SER A 10 -44.13 35.34 -8.30
C SER A 10 -44.24 33.84 -8.55
N ALA A 11 -44.02 33.00 -7.56
CA ALA A 11 -44.93 32.59 -6.47
C ALA A 11 -46.15 31.84 -6.99
N ASP A 12 -46.32 30.72 -6.44
CA ASP A 12 -47.46 30.14 -5.72
C ASP A 12 -47.72 28.68 -6.13
N GLU A 13 -47.49 27.79 -5.18
CA GLU A 13 -48.45 27.19 -4.26
C GLU A 13 -49.46 26.20 -4.91
N THR A 14 -49.48 24.99 -4.41
CA THR A 14 -50.57 24.23 -3.80
C THR A 14 -50.37 22.74 -3.99
N ALA A 15 -49.97 21.98 -3.00
CA ALA A 15 -50.77 21.20 -2.04
C ALA A 15 -51.77 20.21 -2.63
N ALA A 16 -51.59 18.93 -2.29
CA ALA A 16 -52.60 17.93 -1.82
C ALA A 16 -51.91 16.57 -1.72
N ARG A 17 -51.59 16.09 -0.54
CA ARG A 17 -52.39 15.24 0.35
C ARG A 17 -53.14 14.14 -0.38
N GLN A 18 -52.71 12.89 -0.17
CA GLN A 18 -53.63 11.83 0.30
C GLN A 18 -52.86 10.71 0.94
N ALA A 19 -53.21 10.48 2.18
CA ALA A 19 -52.93 9.33 3.03
C ALA A 19 -53.76 8.14 2.62
N HIS A 20 -53.24 6.94 2.77
CA HIS A 20 -54.05 5.79 3.07
C HIS A 20 -53.39 4.95 4.14
N GLU A 21 -54.08 4.95 5.27
CA GLU A 21 -54.00 4.02 6.39
C GLU A 21 -54.53 2.63 6.00
N GLY A 22 -54.14 1.67 6.81
CA GLY A 22 -54.82 0.40 6.93
C GLY A 22 -53.84 -0.73 7.20
N THR A 23 -53.48 -0.94 8.49
CA THR A 23 -53.93 -1.99 9.40
C THR A 23 -53.77 -3.41 8.84
N ASP A 24 -53.06 -4.29 9.44
CA ASP A 24 -53.43 -5.09 10.60
C ASP A 24 -52.32 -6.10 10.93
N ALA A 25 -51.99 -6.24 12.19
CA ALA A 25 -51.32 -7.41 12.74
C ALA A 25 -52.45 -8.31 13.35
N PRO A 26 -52.24 -9.61 13.56
CA PRO A 26 -51.79 -10.09 14.87
C PRO A 26 -50.87 -11.33 14.82
N ALA A 27 -49.90 -11.40 15.65
CA ALA A 27 -49.77 -12.06 16.95
C ALA A 27 -49.95 -13.61 17.01
N ALA A 28 -49.00 -14.17 17.76
CA ALA A 28 -48.98 -15.44 18.52
C ALA A 28 -48.45 -16.65 17.76
N GLU A 29 -47.67 -17.58 18.30
CA GLU A 29 -47.27 -17.93 19.67
C GLU A 29 -46.19 -19.00 19.61
N ALA A 30 -45.21 -18.91 20.50
CA ALA A 30 -44.49 -19.88 21.28
C ALA A 30 -44.41 -21.36 20.89
N ALA A 31 -43.18 -21.87 21.00
CA ALA A 31 -42.66 -23.03 21.76
C ALA A 31 -41.22 -23.25 21.37
N GLU A 32 -40.24 -22.95 22.19
CA GLU A 32 -39.59 -23.78 23.23
C GLU A 32 -39.32 -25.22 22.80
N THR A 33 -38.02 -25.53 22.59
CA THR A 33 -37.27 -26.56 23.30
C THR A 33 -35.82 -26.72 22.79
N ALA A 34 -34.90 -26.66 23.77
CA ALA A 34 -33.72 -27.48 23.96
C ALA A 34 -32.57 -27.42 22.97
N ALA A 35 -31.48 -26.86 23.44
CA ALA A 35 -30.12 -27.30 23.11
C ALA A 35 -29.86 -28.73 23.64
N PRO A 36 -28.84 -29.45 23.13
CA PRO A 36 -27.48 -29.16 23.53
C PRO A 36 -26.38 -29.40 22.49
N ALA A 37 -25.32 -28.69 22.72
CA ALA A 37 -23.88 -29.06 22.70
C ALA A 37 -23.24 -29.69 21.47
N ASP A 38 -22.15 -29.03 21.16
CA ASP A 38 -20.85 -29.56 20.80
C ASP A 38 -20.56 -29.80 19.33
N SER A 39 -19.77 -28.95 18.78
CA SER A 39 -18.40 -29.21 18.35
C SER A 39 -17.81 -28.02 17.63
N ALA A 40 -16.70 -27.59 18.18
CA ALA A 40 -15.61 -26.87 17.59
C ALA A 40 -15.48 -27.05 16.07
N GLY A 41 -15.52 -25.93 15.37
CA GLY A 41 -15.16 -25.79 13.98
C GLY A 41 -14.56 -24.42 13.81
N SER A 42 -13.35 -24.25 14.30
CA SER A 42 -12.44 -23.18 14.07
C SER A 42 -12.36 -22.84 12.57
N ALA A 43 -12.95 -21.72 12.18
CA ALA A 43 -12.61 -21.06 10.93
C ALA A 43 -11.75 -19.86 11.24
N GLU A 44 -10.54 -20.15 11.66
CA GLU A 44 -9.40 -19.25 11.69
C GLU A 44 -8.65 -19.45 10.37
N ALA A 45 -9.00 -18.68 9.40
CA ALA A 45 -8.27 -18.63 8.15
C ALA A 45 -8.11 -17.18 7.74
N ALA A 46 -6.85 -16.82 7.63
CA ALA A 46 -6.31 -15.65 6.98
C ALA A 46 -5.93 -14.46 7.85
N GLU A 47 -4.86 -14.62 8.60
CA GLU A 47 -3.92 -13.52 8.84
C GLU A 47 -2.53 -14.08 9.13
N THR A 48 -1.82 -14.47 8.07
CA THR A 48 -0.36 -14.60 8.11
C THR A 48 0.21 -14.21 6.76
N GLN A 49 0.20 -12.92 6.49
CA GLN A 49 1.22 -12.33 5.64
C GLN A 49 2.06 -11.40 6.52
N ASP A 50 2.56 -11.96 7.58
CA ASP A 50 3.73 -11.42 8.25
C ASP A 50 4.95 -11.92 7.47
N ALA A 51 5.79 -10.97 7.10
CA ALA A 51 7.02 -11.21 6.39
C ALA A 51 7.85 -12.28 7.12
N VAL A 52 7.71 -13.51 6.66
CA VAL A 52 8.81 -14.45 6.75
C VAL A 52 9.75 -14.02 5.62
N GLU A 53 10.77 -13.25 5.95
CA GLU A 53 12.06 -13.51 5.34
C GLU A 53 12.37 -14.99 5.68
N SER A 54 11.72 -15.89 4.96
CA SER A 54 12.27 -17.20 4.81
C SER A 54 13.52 -16.96 3.97
N GLU A 55 14.67 -17.02 4.61
CA GLU A 55 15.87 -17.51 3.99
C GLU A 55 15.47 -18.84 3.33
N SER A 56 14.89 -18.76 2.14
CA SER A 56 14.92 -19.86 1.20
C SER A 56 16.39 -19.94 0.85
N GLU A 57 17.07 -20.86 1.49
CA GLU A 57 18.34 -21.39 1.04
C GLU A 57 18.15 -21.67 -0.46
N ASP A 58 18.68 -20.75 -1.25
CA ASP A 58 18.66 -20.79 -2.69
C ASP A 58 19.46 -22.02 -3.09
N GLU A 59 18.78 -23.01 -3.64
CA GLU A 59 19.40 -24.13 -4.33
C GLU A 59 20.05 -23.63 -5.63
N SER A 60 21.02 -22.69 -5.52
CA SER A 60 21.91 -22.29 -6.60
C SER A 60 23.24 -23.06 -6.50
N ASP A 61 23.13 -24.35 -6.27
CA ASP A 61 24.27 -25.24 -6.24
C ASP A 61 24.73 -25.50 -7.70
N GLY A 62 25.51 -24.56 -8.28
CA GLY A 62 26.20 -24.76 -9.55
C GLY A 62 26.13 -23.66 -10.59
N GLU A 63 25.34 -22.58 -10.41
CA GLU A 63 25.31 -21.46 -11.34
C GLU A 63 26.57 -20.60 -11.18
N SER A 64 27.31 -20.33 -12.24
CA SER A 64 28.42 -19.39 -12.20
C SER A 64 27.93 -17.95 -12.05
N ASP A 65 28.76 -17.09 -11.46
CA ASP A 65 28.43 -15.66 -11.31
C ASP A 65 28.10 -15.00 -12.67
N GLU A 66 28.73 -15.44 -13.76
CA GLU A 66 28.45 -14.94 -15.10
C GLU A 66 27.08 -15.42 -15.63
N GLU A 67 26.69 -16.66 -15.37
CA GLU A 67 25.38 -17.19 -15.77
C GLU A 67 24.26 -16.50 -14.99
N ARG A 68 24.48 -16.31 -13.70
CA ARG A 68 23.56 -15.57 -12.83
C ARG A 68 23.38 -14.12 -13.30
N LEU A 69 24.47 -13.42 -13.61
CA LEU A 69 24.39 -12.05 -14.11
C LEU A 69 23.59 -11.99 -15.42
N ARG A 70 23.87 -12.87 -16.38
CA ARG A 70 23.12 -12.92 -17.63
C ARG A 70 21.63 -13.18 -17.43
N ARG A 71 21.29 -14.06 -16.50
CA ARG A 71 19.88 -14.34 -16.17
C ARG A 71 19.20 -13.11 -15.57
N LEU A 72 19.86 -12.37 -14.69
CA LEU A 72 19.32 -11.15 -14.11
C LEU A 72 19.20 -10.01 -15.14
N GLU A 73 20.14 -9.89 -16.05
CA GLU A 73 20.05 -8.97 -17.19
C GLU A 73 18.87 -9.33 -18.10
N GLU A 74 18.69 -10.61 -18.44
CA GLU A 74 17.53 -11.07 -19.22
C GLU A 74 16.20 -10.80 -18.51
N GLU A 75 16.13 -11.00 -17.19
CA GLU A 75 14.95 -10.65 -16.39
C GLU A 75 14.65 -9.14 -16.46
N GLY A 76 15.69 -8.31 -16.41
CA GLY A 76 15.61 -6.86 -16.56
C GLY A 76 15.08 -6.46 -17.94
N ASP A 77 15.65 -7.01 -19.02
CA ASP A 77 15.24 -6.75 -20.40
C ASP A 77 13.77 -7.12 -20.65
N ILE A 78 13.33 -8.29 -20.17
CA ILE A 78 11.92 -8.71 -20.29
C ILE A 78 10.99 -7.76 -19.55
N ALA A 79 11.38 -7.30 -18.38
CA ALA A 79 10.57 -6.38 -17.60
C ALA A 79 10.52 -5.00 -18.25
N ALA A 80 11.64 -4.52 -18.80
CA ALA A 80 11.72 -3.25 -19.52
C ALA A 80 10.84 -3.26 -20.78
N ASP A 81 10.96 -4.29 -21.63
CA ASP A 81 10.12 -4.46 -22.81
C ASP A 81 8.61 -4.37 -22.46
N TYR A 82 8.22 -5.07 -21.38
CA TYR A 82 6.84 -5.05 -20.91
C TYR A 82 6.38 -3.66 -20.41
N LEU A 83 7.25 -2.98 -19.66
CA LEU A 83 6.94 -1.66 -19.11
C LEU A 83 6.93 -0.58 -20.22
N GLU A 84 7.83 -0.65 -21.18
CA GLU A 84 7.83 0.25 -22.36
C GLU A 84 6.52 0.12 -23.14
N GLU A 85 6.08 -1.12 -23.44
CA GLU A 85 4.82 -1.35 -24.13
C GLU A 85 3.62 -0.82 -23.31
N LEU A 86 3.66 -0.98 -22.00
CA LEU A 86 2.61 -0.49 -21.12
C LEU A 86 2.57 1.04 -21.07
N LEU A 87 3.72 1.71 -20.99
CA LEU A 87 3.83 3.17 -21.02
C LEU A 87 3.31 3.73 -22.35
N ASP A 88 3.68 3.12 -23.47
CA ASP A 88 3.22 3.49 -24.81
C ASP A 88 1.69 3.37 -24.93
N ILE A 89 1.09 2.28 -24.46
CA ILE A 89 -0.36 2.08 -24.46
C ILE A 89 -1.08 3.13 -23.59
N ALA A 90 -0.46 3.50 -22.47
CA ALA A 90 -1.01 4.47 -21.52
C ALA A 90 -0.76 5.95 -21.92
N ASP A 91 -0.04 6.20 -23.01
CA ASP A 91 0.41 7.54 -23.44
C ASP A 91 1.15 8.27 -22.30
N LEU A 92 2.10 7.55 -21.69
CA LEU A 92 2.96 8.03 -20.62
C LEU A 92 4.41 8.05 -21.09
N ASP A 93 5.10 9.16 -20.81
CA ASP A 93 6.52 9.27 -21.05
C ASP A 93 7.33 8.61 -19.92
N GLY A 94 8.52 8.12 -20.24
CA GLY A 94 9.47 7.57 -19.28
C GLY A 94 10.61 6.85 -19.97
N ASP A 95 11.82 6.97 -19.44
CA ASP A 95 13.01 6.21 -19.85
C ASP A 95 13.21 5.08 -18.87
N ILE A 96 13.53 3.89 -19.36
CA ILE A 96 13.76 2.71 -18.51
C ILE A 96 15.24 2.42 -18.43
N ASP A 97 15.75 2.40 -17.20
CA ASP A 97 17.11 1.97 -16.88
C ASP A 97 17.09 0.60 -16.19
N ILE A 98 18.02 -0.26 -16.62
CA ILE A 98 18.17 -1.61 -16.07
C ILE A 98 19.54 -1.69 -15.38
N ASP A 99 19.55 -2.28 -14.18
CA ASP A 99 20.75 -2.55 -13.40
C ASP A 99 20.60 -3.90 -12.68
N VAL A 100 21.69 -4.40 -12.11
CA VAL A 100 21.70 -5.59 -11.27
C VAL A 100 22.16 -5.21 -9.87
N ASP A 101 21.26 -5.36 -8.88
CA ASP A 101 21.54 -5.08 -7.47
C ASP A 101 21.65 -6.40 -6.70
N GLY A 102 22.86 -6.84 -6.47
CA GLY A 102 23.18 -8.07 -5.75
C GLY A 102 22.64 -9.31 -6.46
N ASP A 103 21.51 -9.85 -5.98
CA ASP A 103 20.90 -11.09 -6.45
C ASP A 103 19.60 -10.88 -7.24
N ARG A 104 19.32 -9.65 -7.67
CA ARG A 104 18.06 -9.29 -8.35
C ARG A 104 18.28 -8.29 -9.47
N ALA A 105 17.42 -8.37 -10.48
CA ALA A 105 17.32 -7.31 -11.47
C ALA A 105 16.65 -6.08 -10.86
N SER A 106 17.15 -4.90 -11.19
CA SER A 106 16.61 -3.61 -10.78
C SER A 106 16.22 -2.81 -12.02
N VAL A 107 14.99 -2.34 -12.05
CA VAL A 107 14.48 -1.52 -13.16
C VAL A 107 13.99 -0.21 -12.60
N GLU A 108 14.39 0.90 -13.19
CA GLU A 108 13.96 2.25 -12.81
C GLU A 108 13.30 2.96 -13.99
N ILE A 109 12.10 3.51 -13.78
CA ILE A 109 11.42 4.37 -14.75
C ILE A 109 11.76 5.81 -14.40
N ARG A 110 12.48 6.52 -15.27
CA ARG A 110 12.88 7.92 -15.12
C ARG A 110 12.10 8.85 -16.04
N GLY A 111 12.05 10.12 -15.70
CA GLY A 111 11.38 11.14 -16.53
C GLY A 111 9.86 10.99 -16.64
N ALA A 112 9.26 10.12 -15.85
CA ALA A 112 7.84 9.80 -15.86
C ALA A 112 7.05 10.62 -14.83
N ASP A 113 7.02 11.95 -14.96
CA ASP A 113 6.40 12.84 -13.97
C ASP A 113 4.92 12.51 -13.72
N ARG A 114 4.15 12.23 -14.79
CA ARG A 114 2.73 11.84 -14.68
C ARG A 114 2.56 10.51 -13.94
N LEU A 115 3.44 9.54 -14.19
CA LEU A 115 3.42 8.25 -13.51
C LEU A 115 3.80 8.42 -12.03
N ALA A 116 4.80 9.26 -11.74
CA ALA A 116 5.19 9.59 -10.37
C ALA A 116 4.07 10.27 -9.57
N GLU A 117 3.29 11.16 -10.20
CA GLU A 117 2.10 11.76 -9.59
C GLU A 117 1.02 10.71 -9.28
N LEU A 118 0.76 9.78 -10.21
CA LEU A 118 -0.20 8.70 -10.02
C LEU A 118 0.22 7.72 -8.90
N ASN A 119 1.53 7.58 -8.68
CA ASN A 119 2.08 6.68 -7.66
C ASN A 119 1.91 7.21 -6.22
N ARG A 120 1.64 8.50 -6.04
CA ARG A 120 1.48 9.12 -4.72
C ARG A 120 0.10 8.81 -4.11
N PRO A 121 -0.01 8.74 -2.75
CA PRO A 121 1.05 8.98 -1.75
C PRO A 121 1.77 7.74 -1.22
N LYS A 122 1.31 6.53 -1.54
CA LYS A 122 1.74 5.29 -0.85
C LYS A 122 2.54 4.31 -1.70
N GLY A 123 2.73 4.61 -2.99
CA GLY A 123 3.40 3.69 -3.90
C GLY A 123 2.55 2.49 -4.35
N GLU A 124 1.23 2.58 -4.21
CA GLU A 124 0.32 1.48 -4.60
C GLU A 124 0.43 1.14 -6.09
N LEU A 125 0.64 2.16 -6.94
CA LEU A 125 0.86 1.95 -8.37
C LEU A 125 2.20 1.25 -8.63
N LEU A 126 3.26 1.68 -7.95
CA LEU A 126 4.58 1.06 -8.04
C LEU A 126 4.53 -0.42 -7.66
N ASP A 127 3.85 -0.76 -6.57
CA ASP A 127 3.70 -2.15 -6.13
C ASP A 127 2.92 -2.97 -7.16
N ALA A 128 1.85 -2.42 -7.74
CA ALA A 128 1.07 -3.09 -8.78
C ALA A 128 1.87 -3.30 -10.06
N LEU A 129 2.62 -2.30 -10.53
CA LEU A 129 3.48 -2.39 -11.71
C LEU A 129 4.62 -3.39 -11.50
N GLN A 130 5.22 -3.40 -10.31
CA GLN A 130 6.24 -4.38 -9.96
C GLN A 130 5.72 -5.82 -10.04
N GLU A 131 4.52 -6.08 -9.53
CA GLU A 131 3.92 -7.41 -9.62
C GLU A 131 3.61 -7.80 -11.07
N LEU A 132 3.13 -6.86 -11.90
CA LEU A 132 2.90 -7.11 -13.33
C LEU A 132 4.21 -7.39 -14.08
N ALA A 133 5.27 -6.62 -13.83
CA ALA A 133 6.58 -6.86 -14.42
C ALA A 133 7.14 -8.24 -14.01
N ARG A 134 7.05 -8.62 -12.74
CA ARG A 134 7.42 -9.96 -12.27
C ARG A 134 6.63 -11.07 -12.93
N LEU A 135 5.34 -10.89 -13.15
CA LEU A 135 4.50 -11.86 -13.87
C LEU A 135 4.90 -11.96 -15.35
N ALA A 136 5.25 -10.84 -15.99
CA ALA A 136 5.75 -10.84 -17.37
C ALA A 136 7.05 -11.65 -17.48
N VAL A 137 8.00 -11.41 -16.58
CA VAL A 137 9.25 -12.20 -16.48
C VAL A 137 8.94 -13.67 -16.24
N GLN A 138 8.11 -13.99 -15.25
CA GLN A 138 7.74 -15.37 -14.93
C GLN A 138 7.08 -16.09 -16.13
N THR A 139 6.26 -15.39 -16.89
CA THR A 139 5.60 -15.96 -18.07
C THR A 139 6.60 -16.32 -19.18
N ARG A 140 7.66 -15.52 -19.33
CA ARG A 140 8.71 -15.74 -20.33
C ARG A 140 9.75 -16.76 -19.90
N THR A 141 10.20 -16.69 -18.65
CA THR A 141 11.29 -17.52 -18.12
C THR A 141 10.82 -18.81 -17.46
N GLY A 142 9.57 -18.88 -17.03
CA GLY A 142 9.01 -19.98 -16.23
C GLY A 142 9.42 -19.96 -14.75
N ALA A 143 10.31 -19.04 -14.34
CA ALA A 143 10.82 -18.91 -12.98
C ALA A 143 10.25 -17.67 -12.28
N ARG A 144 10.14 -17.73 -10.94
CA ARG A 144 9.75 -16.54 -10.17
C ARG A 144 10.88 -15.54 -10.14
N SER A 145 10.57 -14.30 -10.50
CA SER A 145 11.52 -13.19 -10.45
C SER A 145 11.44 -12.43 -9.12
N ARG A 146 12.61 -12.00 -8.62
CA ARG A 146 12.76 -11.11 -7.47
C ARG A 146 13.05 -9.66 -7.88
N LEU A 147 12.73 -9.33 -9.14
CA LEU A 147 12.92 -8.02 -9.74
C LEU A 147 12.39 -6.91 -8.83
N MET A 148 13.15 -5.82 -8.72
CA MET A 148 12.77 -4.56 -8.08
C MET A 148 12.45 -3.52 -9.13
N LEU A 149 11.33 -2.83 -8.95
CA LEU A 149 10.95 -1.67 -9.76
C LEU A 149 11.02 -0.41 -8.90
N ASP A 150 11.50 0.69 -9.48
CA ASP A 150 11.36 2.04 -8.90
C ASP A 150 10.84 3.03 -9.96
N ILE A 151 10.22 4.11 -9.51
CA ILE A 151 9.69 5.17 -10.36
C ILE A 151 10.26 6.48 -9.84
N GLY A 152 11.24 7.04 -10.58
CA GLY A 152 11.82 8.34 -10.29
C GLY A 152 12.39 8.49 -8.89
N GLY A 153 12.97 7.43 -8.31
CA GLY A 153 13.55 7.47 -6.97
C GLY A 153 12.52 7.48 -5.82
N PHE A 154 11.27 7.09 -6.12
CA PHE A 154 10.17 7.12 -5.13
C PHE A 154 10.49 6.42 -3.82
N ARG A 155 11.17 5.26 -3.88
CA ARG A 155 11.50 4.49 -2.67
C ARG A 155 12.43 5.26 -1.74
N ALA A 156 13.42 5.94 -2.30
CA ALA A 156 14.36 6.77 -1.54
C ALA A 156 13.67 8.00 -0.95
N GLU A 157 12.85 8.70 -1.76
CA GLU A 157 12.06 9.86 -1.31
C GLU A 157 11.08 9.48 -0.21
N HIS A 158 10.33 8.39 -0.41
CA HIS A 158 9.37 7.89 0.58
C HIS A 158 10.04 7.52 1.91
N LYS A 159 11.19 6.85 1.85
CA LYS A 159 11.98 6.54 3.04
C LYS A 159 12.47 7.81 3.73
N GLY A 160 12.98 8.80 3.00
CA GLY A 160 13.40 10.10 3.54
C GLY A 160 12.26 10.81 4.27
N GLY A 161 11.08 10.87 3.67
CA GLY A 161 9.89 11.45 4.30
C GLY A 161 9.46 10.71 5.58
N LEU A 162 9.64 9.40 5.64
CA LEU A 162 9.40 8.62 6.86
C LEU A 162 10.45 8.89 7.94
N GLU A 163 11.71 9.07 7.55
CA GLU A 163 12.78 9.42 8.48
C GLU A 163 12.55 10.81 9.11
N GLU A 164 12.10 11.79 8.31
CA GLU A 164 11.72 13.13 8.79
C GLU A 164 10.50 13.07 9.74
N LEU A 165 9.49 12.29 9.37
CA LEU A 165 8.31 12.08 10.21
C LEU A 165 8.69 11.45 11.55
N ALA A 166 9.56 10.46 11.54
CA ALA A 166 10.07 9.83 12.75
C ALA A 166 10.88 10.79 13.61
N ALA A 167 11.76 11.59 12.99
CA ALA A 167 12.55 12.60 13.68
C ALA A 167 11.67 13.65 14.38
N SER A 168 10.59 14.09 13.72
CA SER A 168 9.62 15.02 14.31
C SER A 168 8.91 14.41 15.52
N ALA A 169 8.43 13.17 15.42
CA ALA A 169 7.78 12.48 16.54
C ALA A 169 8.75 12.19 17.70
N ILE A 170 10.01 11.92 17.41
CA ILE A 170 11.08 11.77 18.41
C ILE A 170 11.33 13.08 19.16
N ALA A 171 11.39 14.20 18.44
CA ALA A 171 11.57 15.52 19.05
C ALA A 171 10.39 15.84 19.98
N GLU A 172 9.17 15.59 19.54
CA GLU A 172 7.96 15.77 20.36
C GLU A 172 7.97 14.88 21.61
N ALA A 173 8.36 13.60 21.48
CA ALA A 173 8.47 12.70 22.64
C ALA A 173 9.53 13.14 23.65
N LYS A 174 10.67 13.68 23.16
CA LYS A 174 11.74 14.23 24.02
C LYS A 174 11.29 15.50 24.74
N GLU A 175 10.52 16.37 24.08
CA GLU A 175 10.06 17.64 24.61
C GLU A 175 8.88 17.48 25.59
N SER A 176 7.89 16.68 25.21
CA SER A 176 6.68 16.46 26.02
C SER A 176 6.90 15.50 27.19
N GLY A 177 7.89 14.62 27.11
CA GLY A 177 8.08 13.53 28.06
C GLY A 177 6.95 12.49 28.04
N GLN A 178 6.15 12.47 26.97
CA GLN A 178 5.00 11.56 26.81
C GLN A 178 5.19 10.65 25.58
N PRO A 179 4.59 9.46 25.57
CA PRO A 179 4.56 8.61 24.38
C PRO A 179 3.82 9.31 23.22
N VAL A 180 4.40 9.27 22.02
CA VAL A 180 3.83 9.87 20.82
C VAL A 180 3.38 8.77 19.87
N PRO A 181 2.05 8.59 19.67
CA PRO A 181 1.52 7.66 18.67
C PRO A 181 1.61 8.28 17.28
N MET A 182 2.07 7.51 16.30
CA MET A 182 2.14 7.94 14.91
C MET A 182 0.90 7.50 14.12
N ARG A 183 0.79 7.91 12.87
CA ARG A 183 -0.27 7.42 11.98
C ARG A 183 -0.15 5.92 11.72
N PRO A 184 -1.26 5.25 11.33
CA PRO A 184 -1.19 3.87 10.83
C PRO A 184 -0.26 3.75 9.61
N MET A 185 0.55 2.71 9.58
CA MET A 185 1.55 2.52 8.54
C MET A 185 1.81 1.04 8.27
N ASN A 186 2.28 0.73 7.07
CA ASN A 186 2.58 -0.63 6.64
C ASN A 186 3.83 -1.20 7.36
N PRO A 187 4.13 -2.50 7.25
CA PRO A 187 5.28 -3.13 7.94
C PRO A 187 6.63 -2.49 7.60
N PHE A 188 6.85 -2.13 6.32
CA PHE A 188 8.08 -1.47 5.88
C PHE A 188 8.21 -0.07 6.51
N GLU A 189 7.16 0.75 6.46
CA GLU A 189 7.15 2.09 7.06
C GLU A 189 7.43 2.00 8.58
N ARG A 190 6.82 1.04 9.27
CA ARG A 190 7.06 0.82 10.70
C ARG A 190 8.51 0.44 10.99
N LYS A 191 9.13 -0.42 10.14
CA LYS A 191 10.54 -0.79 10.27
C LYS A 191 11.45 0.44 10.18
N VAL A 192 11.22 1.31 9.18
CA VAL A 192 12.00 2.56 9.02
C VAL A 192 11.91 3.42 10.27
N VAL A 193 10.71 3.62 10.82
CA VAL A 193 10.50 4.41 12.05
C VAL A 193 11.21 3.78 13.25
N HIS A 194 11.12 2.46 13.41
CA HIS A 194 11.84 1.76 14.48
C HIS A 194 13.36 1.90 14.37
N ASP A 195 13.90 1.84 13.16
CA ASP A 195 15.34 1.99 12.92
C ASP A 195 15.82 3.42 13.26
N VAL A 196 15.01 4.44 12.92
CA VAL A 196 15.30 5.83 13.30
C VAL A 196 15.23 6.01 14.82
N ALA A 197 14.17 5.51 15.47
CA ALA A 197 14.03 5.61 16.92
C ALA A 197 15.17 4.91 17.65
N LYS A 198 15.60 3.74 17.17
CA LYS A 198 16.75 3.01 17.71
C LYS A 198 18.07 3.77 17.54
N ARG A 199 18.28 4.39 16.36
CA ARG A 199 19.46 5.23 16.09
C ARG A 199 19.53 6.43 17.02
N GLU A 200 18.39 7.00 17.37
CA GLU A 200 18.23 8.13 18.29
C GLU A 200 18.18 7.73 19.78
N GLY A 201 18.29 6.44 20.06
CA GLY A 201 18.31 5.90 21.44
C GLY A 201 16.96 5.88 22.15
N LEU A 202 15.84 5.96 21.41
CA LEU A 202 14.50 5.88 21.99
C LEU A 202 13.92 4.48 21.82
N ARG A 203 13.01 4.14 22.75
CA ARG A 203 12.18 2.95 22.62
C ARG A 203 11.00 3.23 21.70
N SER A 204 10.66 2.28 20.84
CA SER A 204 9.48 2.33 20.00
C SER A 204 8.79 0.99 19.94
N GLU A 205 7.45 0.98 19.90
CA GLU A 205 6.65 -0.24 19.83
C GLU A 205 5.57 -0.08 18.75
N SER A 206 5.19 -1.20 18.11
CA SER A 206 4.06 -1.24 17.20
C SER A 206 2.80 -1.63 17.96
N ASP A 207 1.80 -0.78 17.94
CA ASP A 207 0.51 -0.96 18.59
C ASP A 207 -0.64 -1.02 17.58
N GLY A 208 -1.74 -1.69 17.97
CA GLY A 208 -2.90 -1.89 17.11
C GLY A 208 -2.77 -3.08 16.16
N ASP A 209 -3.87 -3.36 15.43
CA ASP A 209 -4.01 -4.52 14.55
C ASP A 209 -4.37 -4.11 13.12
N GLY A 210 -4.01 -4.98 12.16
CA GLY A 210 -4.37 -4.85 10.76
C GLY A 210 -4.03 -3.46 10.19
N LYS A 211 -4.98 -2.84 9.52
CA LYS A 211 -4.81 -1.52 8.88
C LYS A 211 -4.65 -0.34 9.85
N GLY A 212 -4.97 -0.55 11.13
CA GLY A 212 -4.81 0.46 12.18
C GLY A 212 -3.46 0.41 12.90
N ARG A 213 -2.61 -0.55 12.57
CA ARG A 213 -1.33 -0.75 13.25
C ARG A 213 -0.36 0.40 13.00
N HIS A 214 0.19 0.94 14.08
CA HIS A 214 1.03 2.14 14.08
C HIS A 214 2.20 2.00 15.05
N VAL A 215 3.17 2.92 14.97
CA VAL A 215 4.30 2.98 15.90
C VAL A 215 4.01 4.01 16.98
N VAL A 216 4.37 3.67 18.22
CA VAL A 216 4.39 4.58 19.38
C VAL A 216 5.84 4.77 19.79
N ILE A 217 6.28 6.03 19.88
CA ILE A 217 7.63 6.40 20.31
C ILE A 217 7.58 6.81 21.78
N TYR A 218 8.42 6.20 22.60
CA TYR A 218 8.49 6.45 24.04
C TYR A 218 9.68 7.35 24.37
N PRO A 219 9.50 8.35 25.24
CA PRO A 219 10.62 9.17 25.73
C PRO A 219 11.63 8.34 26.50
N THR A 220 12.88 8.75 26.50
CA THR A 220 13.92 8.24 27.42
C THR A 220 13.60 8.70 28.84
N SER A 221 13.56 7.75 29.76
CA SER A 221 13.39 8.04 31.21
C SER A 221 14.60 8.74 31.77
#